data_181af540e96ea1d2a548e41138f6295c
#
_entry.id   181af540e96ea1d2a548e41138f6295c
#
_cell.length_a   1.000
_cell.length_b   1.000
_cell.length_c   1.000
_cell.angle_alpha   90.00
_cell.angle_beta   90.00
_cell.angle_gamma   90.00
#
_symmetry.space_group_name_H-M   'P 1'
#
loop_
_entity.id
_entity.type
_entity.pdbx_description
1 polymer ?
#
loop_
_entity_poly.entity_id
_entity_poly.type
_entity_poly.pdbx_seq_one_letter_code
_entity_poly.pdbx_strand_id
1 'polypeptide(L)'
;RNADISDVFDRIIQNILLIVVEIKFRNKLTRDVYSGSKGRSMLSNNPKYCMINIIRHWVDMHHGAYVGLTDIKHFYENTSMKVVFSVMFQTIVCPYLRWLFLTTFSKTTTLPIGGCLSQLMAMTVIEECDSIILRRFRVFFCCFGDNRLIGSYDKRKVREAMSFQMSFYEGRYNLNVKGDYQIKKVDDGFRFCKYDFFRGFVSVRAEIRRRTIRAYCKGRQHYAGYKGILDKTDSKHLQFLIEHSL
;
A
#
# COMPACT_ATOMS: atom_id res chain seq x y z
N ARG A 1 16.53 -0.02 9.10
CA ARG A 1 16.68 -0.17 7.64
C ARG A 1 17.47 1.01 7.13
N ASN A 2 18.66 0.77 6.62
CA ASN A 2 19.47 1.82 5.98
C ASN A 2 18.81 2.14 4.63
N ALA A 3 18.48 3.40 4.41
CA ALA A 3 18.08 3.89 3.09
C ALA A 3 19.34 4.03 2.24
N ASP A 4 19.30 3.49 1.02
CA ASP A 4 20.38 3.73 0.05
C ASP A 4 20.46 5.22 -0.27
N ILE A 5 21.56 5.85 0.10
CA ILE A 5 21.84 7.26 -0.23
C ILE A 5 22.33 7.28 -1.68
N SER A 6 21.44 7.54 -2.61
CA SER A 6 21.81 7.77 -4.01
C SER A 6 22.44 9.16 -4.18
N ASP A 7 23.42 9.26 -5.08
CA ASP A 7 24.00 10.54 -5.49
C ASP A 7 22.91 11.49 -6.06
N VAL A 8 23.20 12.80 -6.07
CA VAL A 8 22.27 13.83 -6.59
C VAL A 8 21.91 13.54 -8.05
N PHE A 9 22.88 13.14 -8.87
CA PHE A 9 22.65 12.76 -10.26
C PHE A 9 21.73 11.55 -10.40
N ASP A 10 21.94 10.52 -9.58
CA ASP A 10 21.08 9.34 -9.54
C ASP A 10 19.64 9.71 -9.19
N ARG A 11 19.45 10.64 -8.27
CA ARG A 11 18.10 11.12 -7.89
C ARG A 11 17.43 11.89 -9.03
N ILE A 12 18.17 12.70 -9.79
CA ILE A 12 17.63 13.41 -10.95
C ILE A 12 17.19 12.39 -12.00
N ILE A 13 18.02 11.41 -12.32
CA ILE A 13 17.70 10.35 -13.28
C ILE A 13 16.49 9.55 -12.80
N GLN A 14 16.46 9.16 -11.53
CA GLN A 14 15.33 8.43 -10.96
C GLN A 14 14.01 9.24 -11.02
N ASN A 15 14.06 10.57 -10.83
CA ASN A 15 12.89 11.43 -10.99
C ASN A 15 12.40 11.51 -12.44
N ILE A 16 13.31 11.58 -13.41
CA ILE A 16 12.97 11.53 -14.84
C ILE A 16 12.29 10.19 -15.17
N LEU A 17 12.89 9.09 -14.72
CA LEU A 17 12.33 7.75 -14.91
C LEU A 17 10.96 7.60 -14.22
N LEU A 18 10.79 8.19 -13.03
CA LEU A 18 9.52 8.21 -12.31
C LEU A 18 8.41 8.83 -13.17
N ILE A 19 8.66 10.01 -13.76
CA ILE A 19 7.70 10.70 -14.63
C ILE A 19 7.32 9.81 -15.82
N VAL A 20 8.29 9.18 -16.46
CA VAL A 20 8.05 8.28 -17.60
C VAL A 20 7.21 7.08 -17.19
N VAL A 21 7.53 6.45 -16.05
CA VAL A 21 6.79 5.29 -15.54
C VAL A 21 5.38 5.70 -15.12
N GLU A 22 5.21 6.83 -14.43
CA GLU A 22 3.88 7.34 -14.10
C GLU A 22 3.00 7.52 -15.35
N ILE A 23 3.52 8.11 -16.40
CA ILE A 23 2.78 8.31 -17.65
C ILE A 23 2.38 6.96 -18.28
N LYS A 24 3.32 6.01 -18.35
CA LYS A 24 3.12 4.71 -19.01
C LYS A 24 2.22 3.77 -18.22
N PHE A 25 2.29 3.79 -16.90
CA PHE A 25 1.54 2.88 -16.04
C PHE A 25 0.28 3.51 -15.42
N ARG A 26 0.05 4.81 -15.55
CA ARG A 26 -1.08 5.53 -14.97
C ARG A 26 -2.44 4.85 -15.19
N ASN A 27 -2.65 4.32 -16.40
CA ASN A 27 -3.91 3.68 -16.79
C ASN A 27 -3.91 2.16 -16.57
N LYS A 28 -2.77 1.59 -16.15
CA LYS A 28 -2.63 0.15 -15.92
C LYS A 28 -2.80 -0.23 -14.46
N LEU A 29 -2.44 0.67 -13.53
CA LEU A 29 -2.64 0.41 -12.11
C LEU A 29 -4.13 0.39 -11.77
N THR A 30 -4.57 -0.61 -11.05
CA THR A 30 -5.96 -0.74 -10.62
C THR A 30 -6.39 0.48 -9.81
N ARG A 31 -7.69 0.80 -9.87
CA ARG A 31 -8.24 1.97 -9.18
C ARG A 31 -8.12 1.88 -7.67
N ASP A 32 -7.94 0.69 -7.14
CA ASP A 32 -7.97 0.39 -5.69
C ASP A 32 -6.56 0.35 -5.06
N VAL A 33 -5.54 0.85 -5.78
CA VAL A 33 -4.17 1.02 -5.29
C VAL A 33 -4.00 2.43 -4.73
N TYR A 34 -3.65 2.52 -3.44
CA TYR A 34 -3.54 3.79 -2.68
C TYR A 34 -2.11 4.18 -2.32
N SER A 35 -1.13 3.46 -2.81
CA SER A 35 0.29 3.81 -2.67
C SER A 35 0.93 3.99 -4.05
N GLY A 36 1.78 5.00 -4.19
CA GLY A 36 2.47 5.29 -5.44
C GLY A 36 1.60 5.87 -6.56
N SER A 37 0.30 6.08 -6.35
CA SER A 37 -0.62 6.66 -7.33
C SER A 37 -0.90 8.12 -7.02
N LYS A 38 -0.73 9.01 -8.00
CA LYS A 38 -0.95 10.46 -7.84
C LYS A 38 -2.39 10.75 -7.41
N GLY A 39 -2.54 11.50 -6.32
CA GLY A 39 -3.83 11.93 -5.77
C GLY A 39 -4.55 10.87 -4.93
N ARG A 40 -4.11 9.60 -4.96
CA ARG A 40 -4.63 8.53 -4.13
C ARG A 40 -3.67 8.25 -2.99
N SER A 41 -4.16 8.28 -1.79
CA SER A 41 -3.36 7.95 -0.62
C SER A 41 -4.24 7.49 0.53
N MET A 42 -3.62 6.98 1.56
CA MET A 42 -4.28 6.63 2.81
C MET A 42 -5.06 7.82 3.39
N LEU A 43 -4.53 9.03 3.24
CA LEU A 43 -5.01 10.28 3.86
C LEU A 43 -5.37 11.36 2.82
N SER A 44 -5.75 11.00 1.60
CA SER A 44 -6.12 11.98 0.57
C SER A 44 -7.21 12.93 1.07
N ASN A 45 -7.07 14.22 0.77
CA ASN A 45 -8.11 15.21 1.08
C ASN A 45 -9.37 15.02 0.24
N ASN A 46 -9.24 14.40 -0.94
CA ASN A 46 -10.41 14.00 -1.72
C ASN A 46 -10.99 12.70 -1.16
N PRO A 47 -12.23 12.69 -0.64
CA PRO A 47 -12.85 11.50 -0.05
C PRO A 47 -12.88 10.28 -0.98
N LYS A 48 -13.04 10.50 -2.29
CA LYS A 48 -13.05 9.44 -3.32
C LYS A 48 -11.70 8.74 -3.51
N TYR A 49 -10.62 9.35 -3.04
CA TYR A 49 -9.25 8.85 -3.17
C TYR A 49 -8.58 8.60 -1.81
N CYS A 50 -9.35 8.74 -0.73
CA CYS A 50 -8.91 8.44 0.63
C CYS A 50 -9.22 7.00 0.98
N MET A 51 -8.19 6.18 1.14
CA MET A 51 -8.33 4.76 1.45
C MET A 51 -9.16 4.51 2.71
N ILE A 52 -8.92 5.30 3.77
CA ILE A 52 -9.66 5.15 5.04
C ILE A 52 -11.16 5.34 4.83
N ASN A 53 -11.55 6.39 4.09
CA ASN A 53 -12.97 6.68 3.84
C ASN A 53 -13.64 5.58 3.01
N ILE A 54 -12.92 5.03 2.03
CA ILE A 54 -13.46 3.97 1.17
C ILE A 54 -13.64 2.67 1.96
N ILE A 55 -12.65 2.29 2.77
CA ILE A 55 -12.77 1.11 3.64
C ILE A 55 -13.87 1.33 4.67
N ARG A 56 -13.91 2.49 5.34
CA ARG A 56 -14.96 2.85 6.30
C ARG A 56 -16.35 2.72 5.69
N HIS A 57 -16.57 3.37 4.54
CA HIS A 57 -17.86 3.30 3.84
C HIS A 57 -18.23 1.85 3.50
N TRP A 58 -17.29 1.06 3.01
CA TRP A 58 -17.54 -0.34 2.71
C TRP A 58 -17.90 -1.15 3.97
N VAL A 59 -17.18 -0.95 5.08
CA VAL A 59 -17.45 -1.59 6.39
C VAL A 59 -18.84 -1.26 6.89
N ASP A 60 -19.24 0.01 6.81
CA ASP A 60 -20.54 0.48 7.30
C ASP A 60 -21.71 -0.10 6.51
N MET A 61 -21.52 -0.34 5.21
CA MET A 61 -22.54 -0.86 4.29
C MET A 61 -22.62 -2.39 4.23
N HIS A 62 -21.59 -3.13 4.73
CA HIS A 62 -21.48 -4.57 4.50
C HIS A 62 -21.48 -5.37 5.82
N HIS A 63 -22.57 -5.23 6.58
CA HIS A 63 -22.82 -6.04 7.78
C HIS A 63 -22.82 -7.54 7.46
N GLY A 64 -22.14 -8.35 8.28
CA GLY A 64 -22.01 -9.79 8.09
C GLY A 64 -21.01 -10.23 7.03
N ALA A 65 -20.34 -9.29 6.34
CA ALA A 65 -19.29 -9.61 5.38
C ALA A 65 -18.00 -10.08 6.06
N TYR A 66 -17.11 -10.65 5.26
CA TYR A 66 -15.78 -11.12 5.66
C TYR A 66 -14.69 -10.31 4.98
N VAL A 67 -13.59 -10.11 5.69
CA VAL A 67 -12.36 -9.50 5.16
C VAL A 67 -11.19 -10.46 5.31
N GLY A 68 -10.42 -10.60 4.25
CA GLY A 68 -9.11 -11.25 4.22
C GLY A 68 -8.02 -10.20 4.17
N LEU A 69 -7.00 -10.36 5.00
CA LEU A 69 -5.86 -9.45 5.11
C LEU A 69 -4.59 -10.20 4.78
N THR A 70 -3.81 -9.69 3.84
CA THR A 70 -2.53 -10.26 3.43
C THR A 70 -1.43 -9.22 3.37
N ASP A 71 -0.19 -9.67 3.57
CA ASP A 71 1.02 -8.85 3.57
C ASP A 71 2.15 -9.69 2.96
N ILE A 72 2.89 -9.16 1.99
CA ILE A 72 4.00 -9.87 1.36
C ILE A 72 5.23 -9.77 2.26
N LYS A 73 5.81 -10.93 2.61
CA LYS A 73 6.97 -11.01 3.50
C LYS A 73 8.21 -10.38 2.84
N HIS A 74 8.77 -9.37 3.51
CA HIS A 74 10.00 -8.68 3.06
C HIS A 74 9.95 -8.29 1.57
N PHE A 75 8.84 -7.65 1.16
CA PHE A 75 8.52 -7.42 -0.24
C PHE A 75 9.67 -6.78 -1.04
N TYR A 76 10.24 -5.69 -0.54
CA TYR A 76 11.33 -5.00 -1.24
C TYR A 76 12.61 -5.82 -1.30
N GLU A 77 12.98 -6.46 -0.19
CA GLU A 77 14.20 -7.26 -0.08
C GLU A 77 14.12 -8.57 -0.90
N ASN A 78 12.92 -9.13 -1.06
CA ASN A 78 12.70 -10.36 -1.81
C ASN A 78 12.33 -10.13 -3.28
N THR A 79 11.97 -8.90 -3.67
CA THR A 79 11.64 -8.61 -5.07
C THR A 79 12.91 -8.38 -5.88
N SER A 80 13.28 -9.34 -6.72
CA SER A 80 14.43 -9.25 -7.60
C SER A 80 14.21 -8.18 -8.68
N MET A 81 15.25 -7.38 -8.97
CA MET A 81 15.23 -6.41 -10.09
C MET A 81 15.02 -7.09 -11.44
N LYS A 82 15.41 -8.37 -11.61
CA LYS A 82 15.10 -9.15 -12.82
C LYS A 82 13.58 -9.29 -13.01
N VAL A 83 12.84 -9.58 -11.94
CA VAL A 83 11.37 -9.65 -11.96
C VAL A 83 10.78 -8.29 -12.30
N VAL A 84 11.24 -7.22 -11.63
CA VAL A 84 10.80 -5.85 -11.89
C VAL A 84 10.95 -5.49 -13.36
N PHE A 85 12.12 -5.70 -13.94
CA PHE A 85 12.39 -5.39 -15.34
C PHE A 85 11.58 -6.26 -16.28
N SER A 86 11.40 -7.55 -16.00
CA SER A 86 10.59 -8.44 -16.83
C SER A 86 9.14 -7.97 -16.95
N VAL A 87 8.58 -7.43 -15.88
CA VAL A 87 7.21 -6.88 -15.87
C VAL A 87 7.18 -5.49 -16.53
N MET A 88 8.07 -4.60 -16.15
CA MET A 88 8.08 -3.22 -16.66
C MET A 88 8.35 -3.16 -18.17
N PHE A 89 9.25 -3.98 -18.68
CA PHE A 89 9.65 -3.96 -20.09
C PHE A 89 8.61 -4.57 -21.04
N GLN A 90 7.56 -5.16 -20.53
CA GLN A 90 6.35 -5.46 -21.33
C GLN A 90 5.63 -4.16 -21.75
N THR A 91 5.76 -3.10 -20.97
CA THR A 91 5.11 -1.79 -21.23
C THR A 91 6.10 -0.77 -21.77
N ILE A 92 7.32 -0.76 -21.24
CA ILE A 92 8.39 0.14 -21.70
C ILE A 92 9.10 -0.54 -22.86
N VAL A 93 8.72 -0.20 -24.08
CA VAL A 93 9.28 -0.79 -25.30
C VAL A 93 10.49 -0.01 -25.85
N CYS A 94 10.66 1.27 -25.47
CA CYS A 94 11.75 2.13 -25.95
C CYS A 94 13.11 1.59 -25.48
N PRO A 95 14.05 1.26 -26.40
CA PRO A 95 15.36 0.68 -26.05
C PRO A 95 16.20 1.60 -25.17
N TYR A 96 16.18 2.91 -25.43
CA TYR A 96 16.92 3.91 -24.64
C TYR A 96 16.43 3.99 -23.19
N LEU A 97 15.10 3.92 -22.97
CA LEU A 97 14.55 3.90 -21.61
C LEU A 97 14.92 2.59 -20.89
N ARG A 98 14.86 1.45 -21.57
CA ARG A 98 15.29 0.17 -20.99
C ARG A 98 16.77 0.23 -20.59
N TRP A 99 17.62 0.73 -21.49
CA TRP A 99 19.04 0.90 -21.22
C TRP A 99 19.25 1.82 -20.01
N LEU A 100 18.55 2.96 -19.94
CA LEU A 100 18.65 3.89 -18.81
C LEU A 100 18.25 3.23 -17.48
N PHE A 101 17.16 2.45 -17.46
CA PHE A 101 16.77 1.66 -16.28
C PHE A 101 17.86 0.66 -15.88
N LEU A 102 18.37 -0.12 -16.83
CA LEU A 102 19.40 -1.12 -16.57
C LEU A 102 20.68 -0.49 -16.03
N THR A 103 21.09 0.65 -16.58
CA THR A 103 22.28 1.38 -16.14
C THR A 103 22.08 1.96 -14.73
N THR A 104 20.95 2.63 -14.48
CA THR A 104 20.64 3.25 -13.16
C THR A 104 20.61 2.22 -12.04
N PHE A 105 20.11 1.02 -12.31
CA PHE A 105 19.98 -0.05 -11.31
C PHE A 105 20.97 -1.20 -11.51
N SER A 106 22.07 -0.97 -12.25
CA SER A 106 23.05 -2.01 -12.59
C SER A 106 23.68 -2.71 -11.38
N LYS A 107 23.84 -1.98 -10.28
CA LYS A 107 24.42 -2.49 -9.02
C LYS A 107 23.36 -3.01 -8.04
N THR A 108 22.07 -2.97 -8.39
CA THR A 108 20.97 -3.28 -7.49
C THR A 108 20.38 -4.65 -7.84
N THR A 109 20.43 -5.59 -6.92
CA THR A 109 19.90 -6.96 -7.12
C THR A 109 18.42 -7.09 -6.75
N THR A 110 17.98 -6.32 -5.76
CA THR A 110 16.60 -6.30 -5.25
C THR A 110 16.03 -4.89 -5.31
N LEU A 111 14.73 -4.76 -5.09
CA LEU A 111 14.04 -3.48 -5.17
C LEU A 111 14.55 -2.53 -4.07
N PRO A 112 15.13 -1.36 -4.42
CA PRO A 112 15.71 -0.46 -3.42
C PRO A 112 14.64 0.16 -2.52
N ILE A 113 14.98 0.38 -1.25
CA ILE A 113 14.07 0.96 -0.26
C ILE A 113 14.24 2.49 -0.21
N GLY A 114 13.13 3.22 -0.17
CA GLY A 114 13.11 4.67 0.13
C GLY A 114 12.96 5.60 -1.07
N GLY A 115 12.94 5.09 -2.31
CA GLY A 115 12.72 5.90 -3.52
C GLY A 115 11.26 5.90 -4.00
N CYS A 116 10.76 7.04 -4.47
CA CYS A 116 9.42 7.11 -5.10
C CYS A 116 9.31 6.19 -6.33
N LEU A 117 10.38 6.12 -7.13
CA LEU A 117 10.44 5.23 -8.28
C LEU A 117 10.34 3.75 -7.85
N SER A 118 11.02 3.36 -6.77
CA SER A 118 10.97 2.00 -6.23
C SER A 118 9.55 1.61 -5.82
N GLN A 119 8.80 2.53 -5.22
CA GLN A 119 7.41 2.28 -4.85
C GLN A 119 6.53 2.04 -6.08
N LEU A 120 6.71 2.82 -7.13
CA LEU A 120 5.97 2.65 -8.38
C LEU A 120 6.35 1.34 -9.08
N MET A 121 7.64 1.01 -9.13
CA MET A 121 8.16 -0.26 -9.64
C MET A 121 7.56 -1.45 -8.87
N ALA A 122 7.50 -1.35 -7.55
CA ALA A 122 6.84 -2.32 -6.69
C ALA A 122 5.37 -2.54 -7.07
N MET A 123 4.64 -1.46 -7.29
CA MET A 123 3.22 -1.54 -7.67
C MET A 123 3.02 -2.21 -9.04
N THR A 124 3.92 -2.00 -10.01
CA THR A 124 3.80 -2.65 -11.32
C THR A 124 3.95 -4.17 -11.24
N VAL A 125 4.79 -4.68 -10.33
CA VAL A 125 4.99 -6.14 -10.14
C VAL A 125 3.72 -6.82 -9.63
N ILE A 126 3.04 -6.19 -8.68
CA ILE A 126 1.87 -6.81 -8.01
C ILE A 126 0.55 -6.56 -8.74
N GLU A 127 0.52 -5.60 -9.68
CA GLU A 127 -0.67 -5.18 -10.42
C GLU A 127 -1.35 -6.33 -11.18
N GLU A 128 -0.56 -7.21 -11.79
CA GLU A 128 -1.11 -8.34 -12.55
C GLU A 128 -2.00 -9.23 -11.67
N CYS A 129 -1.52 -9.57 -10.48
CA CYS A 129 -2.27 -10.36 -9.51
C CYS A 129 -3.54 -9.62 -9.03
N ASP A 130 -3.39 -8.34 -8.67
CA ASP A 130 -4.48 -7.51 -8.16
C ASP A 130 -5.60 -7.36 -9.21
N SER A 131 -5.24 -7.14 -10.47
CA SER A 131 -6.16 -7.10 -11.61
C SER A 131 -6.92 -8.42 -11.82
N ILE A 132 -6.23 -9.57 -11.69
CA ILE A 132 -6.87 -10.89 -11.83
C ILE A 132 -7.85 -11.12 -10.69
N ILE A 133 -7.46 -10.79 -9.44
CA ILE A 133 -8.34 -10.93 -8.27
C ILE A 133 -9.63 -10.15 -8.46
N LEU A 134 -9.54 -8.89 -8.86
CA LEU A 134 -10.71 -8.04 -9.09
C LEU A 134 -11.64 -8.60 -10.16
N ARG A 135 -11.10 -9.03 -11.31
CA ARG A 135 -11.89 -9.54 -12.42
C ARG A 135 -12.51 -10.91 -12.15
N ARG A 136 -11.73 -11.83 -11.57
CA ARG A 136 -12.13 -13.22 -11.36
C ARG A 136 -13.09 -13.38 -10.19
N PHE A 137 -12.78 -12.75 -9.06
CA PHE A 137 -13.52 -12.98 -7.81
C PHE A 137 -14.59 -11.93 -7.56
N ARG A 138 -14.54 -10.75 -8.21
CA ARG A 138 -15.51 -9.65 -8.02
C ARG A 138 -15.70 -9.33 -6.55
N VAL A 139 -14.61 -9.11 -5.84
CA VAL A 139 -14.55 -8.81 -4.41
C VAL A 139 -14.31 -7.31 -4.19
N PHE A 140 -14.63 -6.83 -3.00
CA PHE A 140 -14.05 -5.56 -2.55
C PHE A 140 -12.55 -5.74 -2.40
N PHE A 141 -11.79 -4.78 -2.90
CA PHE A 141 -10.34 -4.84 -2.88
C PHE A 141 -9.75 -3.49 -2.52
N CYS A 142 -8.73 -3.50 -1.67
CA CYS A 142 -7.98 -2.31 -1.33
C CYS A 142 -6.51 -2.69 -1.09
N CYS A 143 -5.60 -1.91 -1.64
CA CYS A 143 -4.17 -2.18 -1.58
C CYS A 143 -3.40 -0.93 -1.11
N PHE A 144 -2.49 -1.11 -0.18
CA PHE A 144 -1.54 -0.10 0.24
C PHE A 144 -0.13 -0.70 0.41
N GLY A 145 0.75 -0.42 -0.55
CA GLY A 145 2.06 -1.07 -0.61
C GLY A 145 1.91 -2.58 -0.82
N ASP A 146 2.51 -3.33 0.06
CA ASP A 146 2.46 -4.79 0.14
C ASP A 146 1.26 -5.34 0.92
N ASN A 147 0.44 -4.47 1.51
CA ASN A 147 -0.75 -4.86 2.27
C ASN A 147 -1.99 -4.91 1.36
N ARG A 148 -2.78 -6.00 1.46
CA ARG A 148 -4.05 -6.16 0.75
C ARG A 148 -5.18 -6.44 1.71
N LEU A 149 -6.33 -5.90 1.34
CA LEU A 149 -7.61 -6.17 1.95
C LEU A 149 -8.56 -6.67 0.87
N ILE A 150 -9.13 -7.86 1.08
CA ILE A 150 -10.08 -8.52 0.19
C ILE A 150 -11.37 -8.73 0.97
N GLY A 151 -12.50 -8.22 0.47
CA GLY A 151 -13.78 -8.27 1.17
C GLY A 151 -14.90 -8.90 0.35
N SER A 152 -15.77 -9.71 1.00
CA SER A 152 -16.98 -10.30 0.40
C SER A 152 -17.93 -10.79 1.48
N TYR A 153 -19.24 -10.92 1.13
CA TYR A 153 -20.19 -11.65 1.96
C TYR A 153 -19.91 -13.17 2.01
N ASP A 154 -19.30 -13.72 0.95
CA ASP A 154 -18.92 -15.11 0.89
C ASP A 154 -17.51 -15.33 1.42
N LYS A 155 -17.40 -15.94 2.61
CA LYS A 155 -16.12 -16.30 3.25
C LYS A 155 -15.26 -17.22 2.38
N ARG A 156 -15.90 -18.13 1.62
CA ARG A 156 -15.18 -19.06 0.72
C ARG A 156 -14.52 -18.28 -0.40
N LYS A 157 -15.25 -17.31 -1.00
CA LYS A 157 -14.71 -16.44 -2.05
C LYS A 157 -13.50 -15.63 -1.58
N VAL A 158 -13.53 -15.08 -0.35
CA VAL A 158 -12.38 -14.41 0.24
C VAL A 158 -11.19 -15.36 0.36
N ARG A 159 -11.41 -16.57 0.87
CA ARG A 159 -10.36 -17.59 1.00
C ARG A 159 -9.76 -17.99 -0.34
N GLU A 160 -10.59 -18.22 -1.35
CA GLU A 160 -10.14 -18.58 -2.70
C GLU A 160 -9.31 -17.47 -3.34
N ALA A 161 -9.72 -16.21 -3.20
CA ALA A 161 -8.98 -15.06 -3.70
C ALA A 161 -7.61 -14.91 -3.01
N MET A 162 -7.56 -15.13 -1.67
CA MET A 162 -6.30 -15.11 -0.93
C MET A 162 -5.38 -16.26 -1.32
N SER A 163 -5.92 -17.49 -1.45
CA SER A 163 -5.14 -18.65 -1.88
C SER A 163 -4.59 -18.47 -3.29
N PHE A 164 -5.40 -17.93 -4.20
CA PHE A 164 -4.94 -17.55 -5.54
C PHE A 164 -3.78 -16.55 -5.48
N GLN A 165 -3.91 -15.50 -4.66
CA GLN A 165 -2.87 -14.49 -4.48
C GLN A 165 -1.55 -15.11 -4.02
N MET A 166 -1.60 -16.00 -3.01
CA MET A 166 -0.42 -16.67 -2.48
C MET A 166 0.27 -17.51 -3.55
N SER A 167 -0.48 -18.38 -4.21
CA SER A 167 0.05 -19.25 -5.27
C SER A 167 0.61 -18.44 -6.46
N PHE A 168 -0.03 -17.32 -6.79
CA PHE A 168 0.43 -16.45 -7.87
C PHE A 168 1.77 -15.80 -7.54
N TYR A 169 1.92 -15.24 -6.34
CA TYR A 169 3.17 -14.59 -5.93
C TYR A 169 4.31 -15.58 -5.78
N GLU A 170 4.04 -16.74 -5.20
CA GLU A 170 5.05 -17.79 -5.05
C GLU A 170 5.49 -18.35 -6.42
N GLY A 171 4.54 -18.75 -7.25
CA GLY A 171 4.85 -19.38 -8.55
C GLY A 171 5.39 -18.41 -9.60
N ARG A 172 4.97 -17.14 -9.59
CA ARG A 172 5.35 -16.16 -10.60
C ARG A 172 6.59 -15.36 -10.22
N TYR A 173 6.74 -15.01 -8.95
CA TYR A 173 7.75 -14.05 -8.50
C TYR A 173 8.63 -14.56 -7.36
N ASN A 174 8.40 -15.77 -6.89
CA ASN A 174 9.07 -16.35 -5.71
C ASN A 174 8.91 -15.45 -4.46
N LEU A 175 7.73 -14.86 -4.31
CA LEU A 175 7.37 -13.99 -3.19
C LEU A 175 6.40 -14.71 -2.26
N ASN A 176 6.71 -14.74 -0.97
CA ASN A 176 5.87 -15.37 0.03
C ASN A 176 4.97 -14.36 0.73
N VAL A 177 3.70 -14.70 0.87
CA VAL A 177 2.77 -13.99 1.76
C VAL A 177 3.02 -14.45 3.20
N LYS A 178 2.90 -13.55 4.18
CA LYS A 178 3.02 -13.92 5.60
C LYS A 178 1.99 -14.99 5.96
N GLY A 179 2.44 -16.02 6.68
CA GLY A 179 1.62 -17.20 7.00
C GLY A 179 0.46 -16.95 7.98
N ASP A 180 0.43 -15.80 8.63
CA ASP A 180 -0.60 -15.39 9.59
C ASP A 180 -1.76 -14.60 8.95
N TYR A 181 -2.08 -14.89 7.68
CA TYR A 181 -3.23 -14.29 7.03
C TYR A 181 -4.52 -14.62 7.79
N GLN A 182 -5.35 -13.61 7.98
CA GLN A 182 -6.58 -13.73 8.77
C GLN A 182 -7.80 -13.41 7.93
N ILE A 183 -8.84 -14.24 8.07
CA ILE A 183 -10.18 -13.91 7.59
C ILE A 183 -11.03 -13.59 8.81
N LYS A 184 -11.53 -12.38 8.90
CA LYS A 184 -12.37 -11.87 10.00
C LYS A 184 -13.75 -11.50 9.50
N LYS A 185 -14.72 -11.51 10.39
CA LYS A 185 -16.00 -10.83 10.13
C LYS A 185 -15.79 -9.32 10.24
N VAL A 186 -16.46 -8.58 9.39
CA VAL A 186 -16.42 -7.11 9.41
C VAL A 186 -16.93 -6.58 10.75
N ASP A 187 -17.97 -7.22 11.31
CA ASP A 187 -18.59 -6.82 12.56
C ASP A 187 -17.70 -6.99 13.79
N ASP A 188 -16.74 -7.91 13.74
CA ASP A 188 -15.76 -8.12 14.82
C ASP A 188 -14.64 -7.05 14.80
N GLY A 189 -14.60 -6.23 13.76
CA GLY A 189 -13.52 -5.29 13.50
C GLY A 189 -12.24 -5.96 13.02
N PHE A 190 -11.41 -5.18 12.33
CA PHE A 190 -10.14 -5.66 11.81
C PHE A 190 -9.08 -4.56 11.74
N ARG A 191 -7.82 -4.98 11.68
CA ARG A 191 -6.66 -4.10 11.50
C ARG A 191 -6.21 -4.09 10.05
N PHE A 192 -6.07 -2.90 9.49
CA PHE A 192 -5.43 -2.73 8.19
C PHE A 192 -4.44 -1.57 8.23
N CYS A 193 -3.18 -1.83 7.89
CA CYS A 193 -2.09 -0.88 8.00
C CYS A 193 -1.96 -0.31 9.44
N LYS A 194 -2.22 0.98 9.60
CA LYS A 194 -2.07 1.71 10.87
C LYS A 194 -3.40 1.92 11.62
N TYR A 195 -4.50 1.34 11.11
CA TYR A 195 -5.85 1.63 11.55
C TYR A 195 -6.58 0.38 12.01
N ASP A 196 -7.44 0.57 13.01
CA ASP A 196 -8.43 -0.40 13.46
C ASP A 196 -9.80 0.07 12.93
N PHE A 197 -10.42 -0.77 12.10
CA PHE A 197 -11.73 -0.52 11.49
C PHE A 197 -12.81 -1.30 12.23
N PHE A 198 -13.82 -0.58 12.65
CA PHE A 198 -15.06 -1.11 13.23
C PHE A 198 -16.22 -0.45 12.50
N ARG A 199 -17.40 -1.04 12.58
CA ARG A 199 -18.61 -0.44 12.05
C ARG A 199 -18.90 0.90 12.75
N GLY A 200 -19.08 1.96 11.95
CA GLY A 200 -19.31 3.32 12.44
C GLY A 200 -18.08 3.99 13.08
N PHE A 201 -16.95 3.30 13.18
CA PHE A 201 -15.80 3.81 13.90
C PHE A 201 -14.46 3.38 13.29
N VAL A 202 -13.55 4.33 13.12
CA VAL A 202 -12.16 4.06 12.70
C VAL A 202 -11.21 4.72 13.69
N SER A 203 -10.31 3.94 14.26
CA SER A 203 -9.30 4.46 15.19
C SER A 203 -7.87 4.19 14.72
N VAL A 204 -6.93 4.94 15.27
CA VAL A 204 -5.50 4.66 15.09
C VAL A 204 -5.05 3.61 16.10
N ARG A 205 -4.13 2.74 15.70
CA ARG A 205 -3.53 1.72 16.56
C ARG A 205 -2.85 2.34 17.77
N ALA A 206 -2.85 1.62 18.89
CA ALA A 206 -2.25 2.06 20.16
C ALA A 206 -0.79 2.53 20.02
N GLU A 207 -0.03 1.88 19.15
CA GLU A 207 1.36 2.28 18.86
C GLU A 207 1.43 3.67 18.23
N ILE A 208 0.55 3.97 17.27
CA ILE A 208 0.48 5.29 16.62
C ILE A 208 0.05 6.34 17.65
N ARG A 209 -0.95 6.03 18.49
CA ARG A 209 -1.36 6.93 19.58
C ARG A 209 -0.19 7.31 20.48
N ARG A 210 0.59 6.32 20.94
CA ARG A 210 1.79 6.57 21.77
C ARG A 210 2.85 7.40 21.05
N ARG A 211 3.09 7.13 19.76
CA ARG A 211 4.03 7.92 18.94
C ARG A 211 3.54 9.35 18.74
N THR A 212 2.25 9.55 18.56
CA THR A 212 1.64 10.88 18.41
C THR A 212 1.82 11.72 19.67
N ILE A 213 1.55 11.17 20.85
CA ILE A 213 1.77 11.84 22.14
C ILE A 213 3.26 12.23 22.30
N ARG A 214 4.17 11.28 22.06
CA ARG A 214 5.62 11.56 22.13
C ARG A 214 6.06 12.65 21.13
N ALA A 215 5.47 12.68 19.94
CA ALA A 215 5.78 13.69 18.95
C ALA A 215 5.27 15.08 19.38
N TYR A 216 4.10 15.15 20.00
CA TYR A 216 3.56 16.38 20.56
C TYR A 216 4.46 16.94 21.66
N CYS A 217 4.91 16.11 22.61
CA CYS A 217 5.85 16.51 23.67
C CYS A 217 7.21 17.00 23.12
N LYS A 218 7.59 16.60 21.90
CA LYS A 218 8.81 17.09 21.22
C LYS A 218 8.63 18.41 20.48
N GLY A 219 7.41 18.87 20.30
CA GLY A 219 7.06 20.12 19.65
C GLY A 219 6.12 20.01 18.45
N ARG A 220 5.45 21.11 18.14
CA ARG A 220 4.38 21.18 17.12
C ARG A 220 4.80 20.67 15.74
N GLN A 221 6.03 20.92 15.32
CA GLN A 221 6.56 20.46 14.04
C GLN A 221 6.61 18.93 13.90
N HIS A 222 6.87 18.21 15.01
CA HIS A 222 6.88 16.75 15.04
C HIS A 222 5.45 16.18 15.07
N TYR A 223 4.52 16.90 15.70
CA TYR A 223 3.11 16.53 15.78
C TYR A 223 2.37 16.70 14.45
N ALA A 224 2.72 17.69 13.64
CA ALA A 224 2.03 18.02 12.39
C ALA A 224 1.89 16.79 11.44
N GLY A 225 2.92 15.93 11.38
CA GLY A 225 2.87 14.69 10.59
C GLY A 225 1.86 13.65 11.08
N TYR A 226 1.50 13.69 12.37
CA TYR A 226 0.52 12.78 12.98
C TYR A 226 -0.90 13.36 12.98
N LYS A 227 -1.05 14.68 12.98
CA LYS A 227 -2.36 15.35 12.98
C LYS A 227 -3.22 14.87 11.84
N GLY A 228 -2.69 14.83 10.60
CA GLY A 228 -3.43 14.34 9.44
C GLY A 228 -3.89 12.89 9.55
N ILE A 229 -3.22 12.07 10.37
CA ILE A 229 -3.66 10.69 10.67
C ILE A 229 -4.88 10.71 11.60
N LEU A 230 -4.88 11.59 12.61
CA LEU A 230 -5.98 11.71 13.57
C LEU A 230 -7.22 12.34 12.92
N ASP A 231 -7.04 13.34 12.05
CA ASP A 231 -8.13 14.07 11.38
C ASP A 231 -9.03 13.16 10.52
N LYS A 232 -8.51 12.03 10.04
CA LYS A 232 -9.23 11.06 9.20
C LYS A 232 -9.88 9.90 9.99
N THR A 233 -9.76 9.93 11.31
CA THR A 233 -10.27 8.88 12.19
C THR A 233 -11.20 9.47 13.25
N ASP A 234 -11.91 8.62 13.98
CA ASP A 234 -12.74 9.02 15.10
C ASP A 234 -11.91 9.28 16.38
N SER A 235 -10.64 9.66 16.23
CA SER A 235 -9.69 9.94 17.30
C SER A 235 -9.72 11.40 17.76
N LYS A 236 -10.81 12.14 17.53
CA LYS A 236 -10.97 13.57 17.91
C LYS A 236 -10.77 13.81 19.40
N HIS A 237 -11.26 12.89 20.24
CA HIS A 237 -11.05 13.01 21.70
C HIS A 237 -9.56 12.94 22.07
N LEU A 238 -8.80 12.03 21.44
CA LEU A 238 -7.34 11.97 21.63
C LEU A 238 -6.65 13.26 21.15
N GLN A 239 -7.07 13.81 20.03
CA GLN A 239 -6.56 15.07 19.50
C GLN A 239 -6.84 16.21 20.47
N PHE A 240 -8.07 16.32 20.98
CA PHE A 240 -8.45 17.31 21.96
C PHE A 240 -7.60 17.20 23.25
N LEU A 241 -7.44 15.99 23.80
CA LEU A 241 -6.61 15.77 24.99
C LEU A 241 -5.14 16.17 24.75
N ILE A 242 -4.57 15.85 23.59
CA ILE A 242 -3.20 16.23 23.26
C ILE A 242 -3.06 17.77 23.18
N GLU A 243 -4.01 18.46 22.57
CA GLU A 243 -3.94 19.90 22.30
C GLU A 243 -4.28 20.76 23.54
N HIS A 244 -4.98 20.22 24.56
CA HIS A 244 -5.48 20.97 25.72
C HIS A 244 -5.03 20.45 27.08
N SER A 245 -4.43 19.25 27.16
CA SER A 245 -4.07 18.63 28.44
C SER A 245 -2.57 18.32 28.58
N LEU A 246 -1.76 18.56 27.55
CA LEU A 246 -0.31 18.43 27.51
C LEU A 246 0.33 19.76 27.09
#